data_533bece6fbf6f583f95e2f8971528f0c
#
_entry.id   533bece6fbf6f583f95e2f8971528f0c
#
_cell.length_a   1.000
_cell.length_b   1.000
_cell.length_c   1.000
_cell.angle_alpha   90.00
_cell.angle_beta   90.00
_cell.angle_gamma   90.00
#
_symmetry.space_group_name_H-M   'P 1'
#
loop_
_entity.id
_entity.type
_entity.pdbx_description
1 polymer ?
#
loop_
_entity_poly.entity_id
_entity_poly.type
_entity_poly.pdbx_seq_one_letter_code
_entity_poly.pdbx_strand_id
1 'polypeptide(L)'
;MMRIEDSVLEIRKLDPGIGYYKLWLMLKRMYASDWMPGRDAFLGMLRSLGLLQKRPKPRQTTNSNHRYRKYKNLIKGYIPTEANRLWVSDITYIDLADGRCYLHLVTDTYSHKIVGWCLSETLEAEHTVHALQMAIDQTSADNLAKLTHHSDRGVQYCCNAYVDLLKKYKINISMTEDYKPTDNAIAERVNGILKTEVIYREKRY
;
A
#
# COMPACT_ATOMS: atom_id res chain seq x y z
N MET A 1 -5.05 24.85 -31.20
CA MET A 1 -4.11 24.23 -30.26
C MET A 1 -4.85 24.06 -28.94
N MET A 2 -5.06 22.84 -28.48
CA MET A 2 -5.76 22.55 -27.22
C MET A 2 -4.93 23.10 -26.05
N ARG A 3 -5.55 23.80 -25.12
CA ARG A 3 -4.84 24.32 -23.94
C ARG A 3 -4.41 23.16 -23.04
N ILE A 4 -3.33 23.31 -22.27
CA ILE A 4 -2.91 22.28 -21.28
C ILE A 4 -4.05 21.91 -20.34
N GLU A 5 -4.85 22.88 -19.95
CA GLU A 5 -6.04 22.73 -19.12
C GLU A 5 -7.05 21.76 -19.72
N ASP A 6 -7.40 21.93 -20.99
CA ASP A 6 -8.33 21.04 -21.70
C ASP A 6 -7.82 19.61 -21.73
N SER A 7 -6.52 19.45 -21.99
CA SER A 7 -5.87 18.13 -21.98
C SER A 7 -5.85 17.48 -20.60
N VAL A 8 -5.67 18.27 -19.55
CA VAL A 8 -5.77 17.82 -18.16
C VAL A 8 -7.18 17.30 -17.87
N LEU A 9 -8.19 18.06 -18.28
CA LEU A 9 -9.60 17.70 -18.07
C LEU A 9 -9.97 16.43 -18.85
N GLU A 10 -9.54 16.30 -20.12
CA GLU A 10 -9.79 15.11 -20.93
C GLU A 10 -9.13 13.86 -20.33
N ILE A 11 -7.86 13.94 -19.92
CA ILE A 11 -7.19 12.81 -19.27
C ILE A 11 -7.91 12.43 -17.97
N ARG A 12 -8.38 13.42 -17.20
CA ARG A 12 -9.09 13.16 -15.95
C ARG A 12 -10.51 12.63 -16.12
N LYS A 13 -11.14 12.83 -17.27
CA LYS A 13 -12.37 12.10 -17.61
C LYS A 13 -12.11 10.58 -17.67
N LEU A 14 -10.95 10.18 -18.20
CA LEU A 14 -10.56 8.77 -18.32
C LEU A 14 -9.92 8.21 -17.04
N ASP A 15 -9.15 9.03 -16.33
CA ASP A 15 -8.50 8.68 -15.06
C ASP A 15 -8.63 9.82 -14.03
N PRO A 16 -9.77 9.90 -13.33
CA PRO A 16 -10.05 10.98 -12.38
C PRO A 16 -9.06 11.04 -11.22
N GLY A 17 -8.39 9.91 -10.91
CA GLY A 17 -7.44 9.76 -9.82
C GLY A 17 -6.01 10.11 -10.15
N ILE A 18 -5.69 10.36 -11.41
CA ILE A 18 -4.31 10.58 -11.84
C ILE A 18 -3.63 11.71 -11.07
N GLY A 19 -2.50 11.38 -10.42
CA GLY A 19 -1.68 12.36 -9.70
C GLY A 19 -0.97 13.34 -10.65
N TYR A 20 -0.68 14.55 -10.16
CA TYR A 20 -0.08 15.61 -10.99
C TYR A 20 1.21 15.20 -11.70
N TYR A 21 2.05 14.37 -11.07
CA TYR A 21 3.33 13.97 -11.66
C TYR A 21 3.15 13.01 -12.85
N LYS A 22 2.28 12.02 -12.74
CA LYS A 22 1.94 11.12 -13.86
C LYS A 22 1.28 11.90 -14.99
N LEU A 23 0.35 12.78 -14.64
CA LEU A 23 -0.32 13.67 -15.59
C LEU A 23 0.70 14.54 -16.36
N TRP A 24 1.66 15.14 -15.65
CA TRP A 24 2.75 15.90 -16.26
C TRP A 24 3.60 15.07 -17.22
N LEU A 25 3.98 13.83 -16.83
CA LEU A 25 4.73 12.92 -17.69
C LEU A 25 3.95 12.51 -18.94
N MET A 26 2.64 12.26 -18.82
CA MET A 26 1.78 11.95 -19.96
C MET A 26 1.71 13.12 -20.93
N LEU A 27 1.44 14.32 -20.44
CA LEU A 27 1.35 15.52 -21.26
C LEU A 27 2.71 15.85 -21.91
N LYS A 28 3.82 15.66 -21.19
CA LYS A 28 5.16 15.85 -21.74
C LYS A 28 5.49 14.88 -22.88
N ARG A 29 4.89 13.68 -22.88
CA ARG A 29 5.01 12.72 -23.99
C ARG A 29 4.08 13.06 -25.16
N MET A 30 2.92 13.66 -24.89
CA MET A 30 1.94 14.03 -25.90
C MET A 30 2.33 15.32 -26.65
N TYR A 31 2.98 16.23 -25.96
CA TYR A 31 3.40 17.52 -26.49
C TYR A 31 4.92 17.63 -26.55
N ALA A 32 5.42 18.37 -27.54
CA ALA A 32 6.85 18.64 -27.65
C ALA A 32 7.39 19.32 -26.37
N SER A 33 8.60 18.96 -25.95
CA SER A 33 9.19 19.38 -24.67
C SER A 33 9.25 20.89 -24.45
N ASP A 34 9.37 21.66 -25.52
CA ASP A 34 9.56 23.12 -25.50
C ASP A 34 8.27 23.88 -25.14
N TRP A 35 7.13 23.20 -25.20
CA TRP A 35 5.82 23.80 -24.92
C TRP A 35 5.27 23.47 -23.53
N MET A 36 5.76 22.38 -22.91
CA MET A 36 5.31 21.98 -21.57
C MET A 36 6.07 22.72 -20.48
N PRO A 37 5.38 23.31 -19.48
CA PRO A 37 6.04 23.90 -18.33
C PRO A 37 6.82 22.85 -17.54
N GLY A 38 7.86 23.28 -16.83
CA GLY A 38 8.57 22.44 -15.89
C GLY A 38 7.61 21.87 -14.83
N ARG A 39 8.00 20.76 -14.19
CA ARG A 39 7.16 20.02 -13.23
C ARG A 39 6.55 20.93 -12.13
N ASP A 40 7.35 21.81 -11.54
CA ASP A 40 6.90 22.63 -10.41
C ASP A 40 6.00 23.80 -10.89
N ALA A 41 6.27 24.35 -12.06
CA ALA A 41 5.39 25.33 -12.71
C ALA A 41 4.03 24.70 -13.09
N PHE A 42 4.03 23.48 -13.60
CA PHE A 42 2.80 22.72 -13.86
C PHE A 42 1.99 22.44 -12.58
N LEU A 43 2.66 22.06 -11.47
CA LEU A 43 2.00 21.90 -10.19
C LEU A 43 1.38 23.22 -9.68
N GLY A 44 2.08 24.34 -9.85
CA GLY A 44 1.58 25.69 -9.54
C GLY A 44 0.33 26.03 -10.35
N MET A 45 0.36 25.76 -11.67
CA MET A 45 -0.77 25.95 -12.56
C MET A 45 -1.99 25.13 -12.15
N LEU A 46 -1.82 23.82 -11.85
CA LEU A 46 -2.94 22.99 -11.38
C LEU A 46 -3.54 23.51 -10.07
N ARG A 47 -2.70 24.07 -9.20
CA ARG A 47 -3.15 24.66 -7.93
C ARG A 47 -3.98 25.94 -8.17
N SER A 48 -3.51 26.85 -9.03
CA SER A 48 -4.22 28.09 -9.35
C SER A 48 -5.56 27.85 -10.06
N LEU A 49 -5.66 26.80 -10.88
CA LEU A 49 -6.89 26.39 -11.56
C LEU A 49 -7.83 25.55 -10.68
N GLY A 50 -7.47 25.27 -9.42
CA GLY A 50 -8.27 24.40 -8.56
C GLY A 50 -8.31 22.93 -8.98
N LEU A 51 -7.42 22.53 -9.89
CA LEU A 51 -7.35 21.19 -10.47
C LEU A 51 -6.42 20.24 -9.68
N LEU A 52 -5.87 20.67 -8.54
CA LEU A 52 -5.04 19.81 -7.72
C LEU A 52 -5.90 18.82 -6.93
N GLN A 53 -5.56 17.54 -7.02
CA GLN A 53 -6.23 16.47 -6.27
C GLN A 53 -6.03 16.67 -4.76
N LYS A 54 -7.14 16.66 -4.01
CA LYS A 54 -7.10 16.70 -2.54
C LYS A 54 -6.65 15.32 -2.01
N ARG A 55 -5.69 15.31 -1.12
CA ARG A 55 -5.32 14.07 -0.41
C ARG A 55 -6.45 13.67 0.53
N PRO A 56 -6.88 12.40 0.54
CA PRO A 56 -7.83 11.92 1.52
C PRO A 56 -7.22 12.09 2.94
N LYS A 57 -8.05 12.43 3.92
CA LYS A 57 -7.60 12.51 5.32
C LYS A 57 -7.23 11.11 5.81
N PRO A 58 -6.09 10.95 6.50
CA PRO A 58 -5.73 9.68 7.11
C PRO A 58 -6.78 9.28 8.16
N ARG A 59 -7.20 8.02 8.13
CA ARG A 59 -8.10 7.44 9.15
C ARG A 59 -7.27 6.55 10.05
N GLN A 60 -7.45 6.66 11.38
CA GLN A 60 -6.93 5.68 12.32
C GLN A 60 -7.78 4.42 12.24
N THR A 61 -7.18 3.30 11.89
CA THR A 61 -7.88 2.04 11.62
C THR A 61 -7.34 0.86 12.43
N THR A 62 -6.21 1.04 13.11
CA THR A 62 -5.54 -0.02 13.85
C THR A 62 -6.02 -0.08 15.30
N ASN A 63 -6.56 -1.24 15.71
CA ASN A 63 -6.82 -1.53 17.11
C ASN A 63 -5.59 -2.20 17.74
N SER A 64 -4.73 -1.41 18.38
CA SER A 64 -3.53 -1.87 19.09
C SER A 64 -3.70 -2.00 20.60
N ASN A 65 -4.91 -1.69 21.13
CA ASN A 65 -5.23 -1.80 22.56
C ASN A 65 -5.83 -3.18 22.88
N HIS A 66 -4.97 -4.20 22.89
CA HIS A 66 -5.32 -5.60 23.19
C HIS A 66 -4.25 -6.27 24.06
N ARG A 67 -4.56 -7.45 24.62
CA ARG A 67 -3.71 -8.21 25.57
C ARG A 67 -2.69 -9.14 24.90
N TYR A 68 -2.69 -9.30 23.59
CA TYR A 68 -1.72 -10.15 22.90
C TYR A 68 -0.31 -9.61 23.02
N ARG A 69 0.68 -10.52 22.96
CA ARG A 69 2.09 -10.18 22.97
C ARG A 69 2.44 -9.31 21.77
N LYS A 70 3.19 -8.22 22.01
CA LYS A 70 3.78 -7.35 21.00
C LYS A 70 5.24 -7.68 20.82
N TYR A 71 5.72 -7.66 19.59
CA TYR A 71 7.11 -7.99 19.25
C TYR A 71 7.91 -6.70 19.00
N LYS A 72 9.26 -6.82 19.10
CA LYS A 72 10.17 -5.71 18.86
C LYS A 72 10.26 -5.38 17.37
N ASN A 73 10.63 -4.15 17.06
CA ASN A 73 10.99 -3.74 15.72
C ASN A 73 12.38 -4.24 15.36
N LEU A 74 12.46 -5.20 14.44
CA LEU A 74 13.73 -5.82 13.97
C LEU A 74 14.25 -5.16 12.69
N ILE A 75 13.50 -4.23 12.10
CA ILE A 75 13.81 -3.70 10.76
C ILE A 75 14.29 -2.24 10.78
N LYS A 76 14.52 -1.68 11.95
CA LYS A 76 15.02 -0.31 12.07
C LYS A 76 16.37 -0.15 11.38
N GLY A 77 16.39 0.63 10.29
CA GLY A 77 17.59 0.81 9.45
C GLY A 77 17.93 -0.38 8.55
N TYR A 78 17.09 -1.43 8.51
CA TYR A 78 17.32 -2.59 7.64
C TYR A 78 16.82 -2.29 6.22
N ILE A 79 17.68 -2.54 5.24
CA ILE A 79 17.35 -2.45 3.81
C ILE A 79 17.56 -3.85 3.20
N PRO A 80 16.51 -4.52 2.71
CA PRO A 80 16.65 -5.83 2.09
C PRO A 80 17.45 -5.73 0.79
N THR A 81 18.33 -6.67 0.54
CA THR A 81 19.19 -6.74 -0.66
C THR A 81 18.72 -7.79 -1.67
N GLU A 82 17.76 -8.61 -1.29
CA GLU A 82 17.17 -9.65 -2.14
C GLU A 82 15.72 -9.96 -1.72
N ALA A 83 14.98 -10.61 -2.60
CA ALA A 83 13.61 -11.02 -2.31
C ALA A 83 13.51 -12.05 -1.18
N ASN A 84 12.37 -12.06 -0.50
CA ASN A 84 12.07 -12.96 0.63
C ASN A 84 13.03 -12.81 1.82
N ARG A 85 13.48 -11.57 2.09
CA ARG A 85 14.18 -11.21 3.32
C ARG A 85 13.33 -10.40 4.26
N LEU A 86 12.44 -9.58 3.72
CA LEU A 86 11.51 -8.79 4.50
C LEU A 86 10.15 -8.74 3.79
N TRP A 87 9.14 -9.26 4.46
CA TRP A 87 7.75 -9.03 4.08
C TRP A 87 7.11 -8.03 5.01
N VAL A 88 6.25 -7.20 4.46
CA VAL A 88 5.39 -6.27 5.22
C VAL A 88 3.94 -6.61 4.97
N SER A 89 3.13 -6.55 6.04
CA SER A 89 1.69 -6.77 5.96
C SER A 89 0.92 -5.55 6.38
N ASP A 90 -0.20 -5.31 5.69
CA ASP A 90 -1.15 -4.25 6.02
C ASP A 90 -2.55 -4.61 5.53
N ILE A 91 -3.57 -3.99 6.14
CA ILE A 91 -4.97 -4.14 5.74
C ILE A 91 -5.45 -2.83 5.16
N THR A 92 -5.94 -2.87 3.93
CA THR A 92 -6.50 -1.69 3.30
C THR A 92 -8.01 -1.79 3.18
N TYR A 93 -8.70 -0.69 3.50
CA TYR A 93 -10.15 -0.56 3.48
C TYR A 93 -10.59 -0.13 2.08
N ILE A 94 -11.59 -0.82 1.53
CA ILE A 94 -12.18 -0.53 0.24
C ILE A 94 -13.64 -0.20 0.46
N ASP A 95 -14.01 1.07 0.25
CA ASP A 95 -15.39 1.51 0.34
C ASP A 95 -16.12 1.14 -0.96
N LEU A 96 -17.22 0.39 -0.85
CA LEU A 96 -18.13 -0.01 -1.93
C LEU A 96 -19.38 0.87 -1.91
N ALA A 97 -20.23 0.78 -2.93
CA ALA A 97 -21.49 1.53 -2.98
C ALA A 97 -22.44 1.11 -1.86
N ASP A 98 -22.44 -0.16 -1.52
CA ASP A 98 -23.35 -0.85 -0.60
C ASP A 98 -22.64 -1.37 0.68
N GLY A 99 -21.41 -0.93 0.95
CA GLY A 99 -20.71 -1.36 2.15
C GLY A 99 -19.20 -1.13 2.10
N ARG A 100 -18.49 -1.99 2.79
CA ARG A 100 -17.02 -1.94 2.87
C ARG A 100 -16.45 -3.35 2.84
N CYS A 101 -15.34 -3.53 2.15
CA CYS A 101 -14.51 -4.71 2.26
C CYS A 101 -13.07 -4.38 2.66
N TYR A 102 -12.32 -5.40 3.00
CA TYR A 102 -10.98 -5.32 3.56
C TYR A 102 -10.04 -6.16 2.72
N LEU A 103 -8.98 -5.56 2.24
CA LEU A 103 -7.95 -6.26 1.49
C LEU A 103 -6.72 -6.42 2.39
N HIS A 104 -6.47 -7.67 2.79
CA HIS A 104 -5.31 -8.08 3.58
C HIS A 104 -4.17 -8.38 2.61
N LEU A 105 -3.02 -7.76 2.81
CA LEU A 105 -1.87 -7.85 1.90
C LEU A 105 -0.61 -8.29 2.63
N VAL A 106 0.17 -9.14 1.96
CA VAL A 106 1.57 -9.44 2.29
C VAL A 106 2.42 -9.07 1.09
N THR A 107 3.38 -8.17 1.30
CA THR A 107 4.22 -7.60 0.23
C THR A 107 5.70 -7.84 0.52
N ASP A 108 6.43 -8.36 -0.44
CA ASP A 108 7.88 -8.43 -0.40
C ASP A 108 8.47 -7.03 -0.65
N THR A 109 9.29 -6.56 0.28
CA THR A 109 9.77 -5.18 0.27
C THR A 109 10.85 -4.90 -0.76
N TYR A 110 11.59 -5.93 -1.19
CA TYR A 110 12.62 -5.77 -2.21
C TYR A 110 12.04 -5.74 -3.62
N SER A 111 11.22 -6.73 -3.95
CA SER A 111 10.62 -6.85 -5.29
C SER A 111 9.35 -6.01 -5.45
N HIS A 112 8.75 -5.53 -4.37
CA HIS A 112 7.43 -4.89 -4.30
C HIS A 112 6.29 -5.81 -4.78
N LYS A 113 6.54 -7.12 -4.87
CA LYS A 113 5.55 -8.11 -5.25
C LYS A 113 4.57 -8.35 -4.09
N ILE A 114 3.28 -8.36 -4.38
CA ILE A 114 2.27 -8.90 -3.47
C ILE A 114 2.42 -10.42 -3.49
N VAL A 115 2.89 -10.99 -2.38
CA VAL A 115 3.15 -12.42 -2.24
C VAL A 115 1.98 -13.18 -1.60
N GLY A 116 1.05 -12.46 -0.97
CA GLY A 116 -0.18 -13.04 -0.44
C GLY A 116 -1.25 -11.98 -0.28
N TRP A 117 -2.51 -12.38 -0.45
CA TRP A 117 -3.65 -11.47 -0.29
C TRP A 117 -4.93 -12.23 0.06
N CYS A 118 -5.86 -11.54 0.70
CA CYS A 118 -7.21 -12.01 0.95
C CYS A 118 -8.17 -10.82 0.94
N LEU A 119 -9.26 -10.92 0.19
CA LEU A 119 -10.34 -9.93 0.22
C LEU A 119 -11.48 -10.48 1.09
N SER A 120 -12.00 -9.66 2.00
CA SER A 120 -13.04 -10.08 2.95
C SER A 120 -14.03 -8.96 3.24
N GLU A 121 -15.19 -9.34 3.75
CA GLU A 121 -16.22 -8.40 4.23
C GLU A 121 -16.03 -8.04 5.70
N THR A 122 -15.17 -8.77 6.42
CA THR A 122 -14.90 -8.56 7.86
C THR A 122 -13.41 -8.35 8.13
N LEU A 123 -13.08 -7.79 9.30
CA LEU A 123 -11.71 -7.59 9.78
C LEU A 123 -11.21 -8.77 10.64
N GLU A 124 -11.81 -9.94 10.53
CA GLU A 124 -11.39 -11.10 11.31
C GLU A 124 -9.98 -11.54 10.95
N ALA A 125 -9.25 -12.00 11.98
CA ALA A 125 -7.85 -12.38 11.84
C ALA A 125 -7.61 -13.56 10.88
N GLU A 126 -8.63 -14.41 10.67
CA GLU A 126 -8.53 -15.55 9.76
C GLU A 126 -8.19 -15.15 8.33
N HIS A 127 -8.71 -14.00 7.85
CA HIS A 127 -8.42 -13.49 6.52
C HIS A 127 -6.97 -13.03 6.37
N THR A 128 -6.41 -12.47 7.47
CA THR A 128 -4.99 -12.12 7.53
C THR A 128 -4.11 -13.38 7.53
N VAL A 129 -4.56 -14.43 8.25
CA VAL A 129 -3.90 -15.75 8.26
C VAL A 129 -3.92 -16.38 6.86
N HIS A 130 -5.04 -16.31 6.14
CA HIS A 130 -5.15 -16.80 4.77
C HIS A 130 -4.18 -16.08 3.82
N ALA A 131 -4.08 -14.76 3.90
CA ALA A 131 -3.11 -13.98 3.12
C ALA A 131 -1.67 -14.41 3.40
N LEU A 132 -1.32 -14.63 4.67
CA LEU A 132 0.00 -15.10 5.07
C LEU A 132 0.26 -16.54 4.60
N GLN A 133 -0.72 -17.45 4.73
CA GLN A 133 -0.58 -18.83 4.27
C GLN A 133 -0.34 -18.89 2.76
N MET A 134 -1.08 -18.10 1.97
CA MET A 134 -0.85 -17.97 0.53
C MET A 134 0.58 -17.56 0.19
N ALA A 135 1.16 -16.60 0.93
CA ALA A 135 2.53 -16.17 0.74
C ALA A 135 3.53 -17.28 1.08
N ILE A 136 3.29 -18.01 2.16
CA ILE A 136 4.14 -19.12 2.64
C ILE A 136 4.14 -20.25 1.61
N ASP A 137 2.99 -20.65 1.09
CA ASP A 137 2.83 -21.79 0.17
C ASP A 137 3.60 -21.60 -1.15
N GLN A 138 3.89 -20.37 -1.53
CA GLN A 138 4.64 -20.02 -2.73
C GLN A 138 6.16 -19.91 -2.49
N THR A 139 6.62 -20.06 -1.25
CA THR A 139 8.00 -19.73 -0.86
C THR A 139 8.73 -20.95 -0.32
N SER A 140 9.98 -21.15 -0.74
CA SER A 140 10.80 -22.27 -0.28
C SER A 140 11.11 -22.19 1.22
N ALA A 141 11.27 -23.33 1.87
CA ALA A 141 11.58 -23.43 3.30
C ALA A 141 12.86 -22.67 3.68
N ASP A 142 13.89 -22.70 2.80
CA ASP A 142 15.14 -21.99 3.02
C ASP A 142 14.98 -20.47 3.03
N ASN A 143 14.09 -19.95 2.21
CA ASN A 143 13.75 -18.52 2.20
C ASN A 143 12.92 -18.13 3.44
N LEU A 144 11.95 -18.97 3.81
CA LEU A 144 11.12 -18.72 5.01
C LEU A 144 11.96 -18.67 6.29
N ALA A 145 12.96 -19.55 6.43
CA ALA A 145 13.84 -19.57 7.59
C ALA A 145 14.72 -18.30 7.76
N LYS A 146 14.92 -17.54 6.69
CA LYS A 146 15.70 -16.29 6.67
C LYS A 146 14.83 -15.04 6.64
N LEU A 147 13.52 -15.22 6.57
CA LEU A 147 12.55 -14.15 6.39
C LEU A 147 12.25 -13.44 7.70
N THR A 148 12.13 -12.13 7.64
CA THR A 148 11.49 -11.31 8.68
C THR A 148 10.14 -10.83 8.15
N HIS A 149 9.09 -11.04 8.93
CA HIS A 149 7.76 -10.48 8.68
C HIS A 149 7.53 -9.28 9.57
N HIS A 150 7.15 -8.16 9.00
CA HIS A 150 6.86 -6.92 9.73
C HIS A 150 5.42 -6.46 9.51
N SER A 151 4.78 -6.02 10.60
CA SER A 151 3.42 -5.46 10.59
C SER A 151 3.28 -4.36 11.64
N ASP A 152 2.12 -3.70 11.64
CA ASP A 152 1.72 -2.90 12.79
C ASP A 152 1.33 -3.82 13.99
N ARG A 153 0.90 -3.19 15.10
CA ARG A 153 0.46 -3.89 16.31
C ARG A 153 -1.05 -4.12 16.33
N GLY A 154 -1.69 -4.27 15.19
CA GLY A 154 -3.11 -4.59 15.09
C GLY A 154 -3.41 -5.97 15.66
N VAL A 155 -4.62 -6.13 16.22
CA VAL A 155 -5.07 -7.40 16.83
C VAL A 155 -4.94 -8.58 15.85
N GLN A 156 -5.13 -8.36 14.58
CA GLN A 156 -5.05 -9.37 13.52
C GLN A 156 -3.65 -9.99 13.41
N TYR A 157 -2.59 -9.19 13.60
CA TYR A 157 -1.19 -9.62 13.52
C TYR A 157 -0.64 -10.14 14.85
N CYS A 158 -1.27 -9.75 15.96
CA CYS A 158 -0.86 -10.17 17.30
C CYS A 158 -1.58 -11.42 17.80
N CYS A 159 -2.66 -11.85 17.16
CA CYS A 159 -3.44 -13.02 17.58
C CYS A 159 -2.60 -14.32 17.48
N ASN A 160 -2.95 -15.30 18.31
CA ASN A 160 -2.19 -16.56 18.39
C ASN A 160 -2.12 -17.27 17.04
N ALA A 161 -3.22 -17.36 16.30
CA ALA A 161 -3.27 -18.05 15.01
C ALA A 161 -2.24 -17.49 14.00
N TYR A 162 -2.11 -16.16 13.92
CA TYR A 162 -1.14 -15.51 13.04
C TYR A 162 0.30 -15.71 13.50
N VAL A 163 0.53 -15.50 14.78
CA VAL A 163 1.87 -15.65 15.40
C VAL A 163 2.34 -17.10 15.36
N ASP A 164 1.48 -18.06 15.62
CA ASP A 164 1.83 -19.49 15.60
C ASP A 164 2.13 -19.97 14.18
N LEU A 165 1.47 -19.43 13.17
CA LEU A 165 1.79 -19.68 11.77
C LEU A 165 3.20 -19.18 11.42
N LEU A 166 3.57 -17.96 11.80
CA LEU A 166 4.91 -17.42 11.59
C LEU A 166 5.99 -18.29 12.29
N LYS A 167 5.74 -18.68 13.54
CA LYS A 167 6.64 -19.53 14.31
C LYS A 167 6.80 -20.93 13.70
N LYS A 168 5.72 -21.54 13.25
CA LYS A 168 5.72 -22.85 12.58
C LYS A 168 6.71 -22.90 11.43
N TYR A 169 6.81 -21.81 10.68
CA TYR A 169 7.74 -21.70 9.55
C TYR A 169 9.05 -20.98 9.88
N LYS A 170 9.33 -20.74 11.17
CA LYS A 170 10.55 -20.10 11.68
C LYS A 170 10.80 -18.70 11.12
N ILE A 171 9.72 -17.99 10.75
CA ILE A 171 9.78 -16.62 10.26
C ILE A 171 9.99 -15.68 11.46
N ASN A 172 10.94 -14.76 11.35
CA ASN A 172 11.18 -13.75 12.38
C ASN A 172 10.01 -12.75 12.43
N ILE A 173 9.53 -12.46 13.65
CA ILE A 173 8.39 -11.56 13.86
C ILE A 173 8.90 -10.19 14.27
N SER A 174 8.52 -9.17 13.52
CA SER A 174 8.82 -7.75 13.75
C SER A 174 7.54 -6.93 13.76
N MET A 175 7.45 -5.94 14.65
CA MET A 175 6.29 -5.04 14.72
C MET A 175 6.73 -3.60 14.92
N THR A 176 5.95 -2.64 14.44
CA THR A 176 6.18 -1.20 14.70
C THR A 176 6.23 -0.94 16.21
N GLU A 177 7.19 -0.16 16.69
CA GLU A 177 7.30 0.19 18.12
C GLU A 177 6.67 1.55 18.43
N ASP A 178 7.01 2.53 17.63
CA ASP A 178 6.47 3.89 17.73
C ASP A 178 5.60 4.14 16.51
N TYR A 179 4.48 4.84 16.66
CA TYR A 179 3.58 5.21 15.54
C TYR A 179 4.27 6.08 14.47
N LYS A 180 5.49 5.69 14.07
CA LYS A 180 6.23 6.35 12.99
C LYS A 180 5.75 5.81 11.66
N PRO A 181 5.18 6.66 10.80
CA PRO A 181 4.70 6.26 9.46
C PRO A 181 5.80 5.62 8.60
N THR A 182 7.07 5.86 8.92
CA THR A 182 8.22 5.35 8.17
C THR A 182 8.43 3.84 8.32
N ASP A 183 7.95 3.24 9.40
CA ASP A 183 8.23 1.83 9.72
C ASP A 183 7.43 0.86 8.82
N ASN A 184 6.33 1.30 8.20
CA ASN A 184 5.54 0.50 7.25
C ASN A 184 5.31 1.21 5.90
N ALA A 185 6.19 2.13 5.53
CA ALA A 185 6.05 3.00 4.36
C ALA A 185 5.87 2.23 3.02
N ILE A 186 6.45 1.03 2.92
CA ILE A 186 6.32 0.20 1.70
C ILE A 186 4.90 -0.36 1.58
N ALA A 187 4.34 -0.92 2.66
CA ALA A 187 2.96 -1.40 2.66
C ALA A 187 1.97 -0.25 2.39
N GLU A 188 2.16 0.91 3.05
CA GLU A 188 1.35 2.10 2.80
C GLU A 188 1.42 2.57 1.34
N ARG A 189 2.61 2.51 0.72
CA ARG A 189 2.80 2.86 -0.68
C ARG A 189 2.08 1.89 -1.62
N VAL A 190 2.19 0.58 -1.39
CA VAL A 190 1.49 -0.44 -2.19
C VAL A 190 -0.02 -0.27 -2.07
N ASN A 191 -0.53 -0.09 -0.87
CA ASN A 191 -1.95 0.21 -0.62
C ASN A 191 -2.41 1.49 -1.32
N GLY A 192 -1.58 2.54 -1.29
CA GLY A 192 -1.85 3.79 -1.98
C GLY A 192 -1.98 3.61 -3.50
N ILE A 193 -1.07 2.85 -4.11
CA ILE A 193 -1.10 2.52 -5.56
C ILE A 193 -2.36 1.73 -5.91
N LEU A 194 -2.65 0.66 -5.17
CA LEU A 194 -3.85 -0.15 -5.40
C LEU A 194 -5.13 0.67 -5.32
N LYS A 195 -5.26 1.52 -4.30
CA LYS A 195 -6.42 2.40 -4.14
C LYS A 195 -6.57 3.39 -5.27
N THR A 196 -5.50 4.05 -5.66
CA THR A 196 -5.58 5.16 -6.63
C THR A 196 -5.63 4.69 -8.08
N GLU A 197 -4.96 3.58 -8.39
CA GLU A 197 -4.78 3.13 -9.78
C GLU A 197 -5.70 1.98 -10.19
N VAL A 198 -6.22 1.24 -9.21
CA VAL A 198 -7.10 0.10 -9.48
C VAL A 198 -8.49 0.31 -8.87
N ILE A 199 -8.58 0.39 -7.55
CA ILE A 199 -9.85 0.29 -6.83
C ILE A 199 -10.77 1.51 -7.06
N TYR A 200 -10.21 2.71 -6.96
CA TYR A 200 -10.99 3.95 -7.10
C TYR A 200 -10.99 4.53 -8.50
N ARG A 201 -10.31 3.88 -9.44
CA ARG A 201 -10.32 4.30 -10.84
C ARG A 201 -11.73 4.21 -11.43
N GLU A 202 -12.43 3.13 -11.14
CA GLU A 202 -13.78 2.88 -11.66
C GLU A 202 -14.90 3.56 -10.86
N LYS A 203 -14.66 3.93 -9.60
CA LYS A 203 -15.69 4.58 -8.75
C LYS A 203 -15.92 6.07 -9.02
N ARG A 204 -15.26 6.65 -10.00
CA ARG A 204 -15.31 8.07 -10.30
C ARG A 204 -16.03 8.39 -11.61
N TYR A 205 -16.78 7.43 -12.12
CA TYR A 205 -17.70 7.60 -13.24
C TYR A 205 -19.14 7.71 -12.76
#